data_c6ad798bf11313e920ae1465102b8d9b
#
_entry.id   c6ad798bf11313e920ae1465102b8d9b
#
_cell.length_a   1.000
_cell.length_b   1.000
_cell.length_c   1.000
_cell.angle_alpha   90.00
_cell.angle_beta   90.00
_cell.angle_gamma   90.00
#
_symmetry.space_group_name_H-M   'P 1'
#
loop_
_entity.id
_entity.type
_entity.pdbx_description
1 polymer ?
#
loop_
_entity_poly.entity_id
_entity_poly.type
_entity_poly.pdbx_seq_one_letter_code
_entity_poly.pdbx_strand_id
1 'polypeptide(L)'
;LINVIAGNSSEDLAKKISKKLKANLIKSELKIFPDGESKITLKGKFVRGKTIVVQSIYPPVDSNLIQALALISKAKEYSSEVIIVVPYLGYARQDREFLPGEIVTMKVIGKLLKGAGATRIIVTDIHSKIGLQQLGLKSKNVSAIPELVKYFKKLKLENPLVVSPDQGGKGRANEFAKVFKLDFIALQKVRDRKTGKVKIKNQKISEVRDRDLILVDDMISTGGSIVKATEFLKKQKCRRVFVTCTHALLINDAEKKIKKAGVTRIISTNSIPGKTSVVDISNIIAKAIK
;
A
#
# COMPACT_ATOMS: atom_id res chain seq x y z
N LEU A 1 -1.79 -26.06 13.28
CA LEU A 1 -1.91 -24.80 14.02
C LEU A 1 -1.18 -23.67 13.32
N ILE A 2 -1.48 -22.43 13.68
CA ILE A 2 -0.93 -21.23 13.03
C ILE A 2 -0.43 -20.27 14.10
N ASN A 3 0.79 -19.77 13.94
CA ASN A 3 1.29 -18.61 14.68
C ASN A 3 1.19 -17.35 13.81
N VAL A 4 0.90 -16.21 14.41
CA VAL A 4 1.00 -14.89 13.78
C VAL A 4 1.94 -14.03 14.62
N ILE A 5 3.07 -13.64 14.05
CA ILE A 5 3.98 -12.68 14.67
C ILE A 5 3.55 -11.28 14.23
N ALA A 6 3.26 -10.43 15.21
CA ALA A 6 2.94 -9.04 14.99
C ALA A 6 4.24 -8.22 14.94
N GLY A 7 4.67 -7.86 13.74
CA GLY A 7 5.77 -6.92 13.57
C GLY A 7 5.35 -5.49 13.94
N ASN A 8 6.30 -4.68 14.41
CA ASN A 8 6.01 -3.35 14.98
C ASN A 8 5.31 -2.39 14.01
N SER A 9 5.62 -2.48 12.72
CA SER A 9 4.98 -1.64 11.70
C SER A 9 3.53 -2.06 11.37
N SER A 10 3.06 -3.21 11.88
CA SER A 10 1.76 -3.79 11.47
C SER A 10 1.02 -4.46 12.64
N GLU A 11 1.24 -4.01 13.87
CA GLU A 11 0.73 -4.69 15.08
C GLU A 11 -0.79 -4.87 15.06
N ASP A 12 -1.55 -3.80 14.81
CA ASP A 12 -3.01 -3.86 14.79
C ASP A 12 -3.55 -4.73 13.65
N LEU A 13 -2.93 -4.67 12.48
CA LEU A 13 -3.30 -5.52 11.35
C LEU A 13 -3.02 -7.00 11.65
N ALA A 14 -1.88 -7.31 12.26
CA ALA A 14 -1.52 -8.66 12.68
C ALA A 14 -2.50 -9.22 13.72
N LYS A 15 -2.89 -8.43 14.72
CA LYS A 15 -3.93 -8.80 15.71
C LYS A 15 -5.26 -9.17 15.03
N LYS A 16 -5.68 -8.36 14.05
CA LYS A 16 -6.92 -8.59 13.31
C LYS A 16 -6.82 -9.86 12.44
N ILE A 17 -5.70 -10.08 11.77
CA ILE A 17 -5.43 -11.30 10.99
C ILE A 17 -5.45 -12.53 11.90
N SER A 18 -4.75 -12.48 13.05
CA SER A 18 -4.72 -13.57 14.02
C SER A 18 -6.12 -13.98 14.47
N LYS A 19 -6.97 -13.00 14.83
CA LYS A 19 -8.38 -13.26 15.21
C LYS A 19 -9.16 -13.97 14.09
N LYS A 20 -9.01 -13.53 12.83
CA LYS A 20 -9.71 -14.12 11.67
C LYS A 20 -9.24 -15.54 11.34
N LEU A 21 -8.00 -15.85 11.61
CA LEU A 21 -7.40 -17.17 11.42
C LEU A 21 -7.56 -18.07 12.64
N LYS A 22 -8.07 -17.58 13.76
CA LYS A 22 -8.06 -18.26 15.06
C LYS A 22 -6.64 -18.76 15.42
N ALA A 23 -5.65 -17.91 15.16
CA ALA A 23 -4.23 -18.23 15.29
C ALA A 23 -3.65 -17.74 16.62
N ASN A 24 -2.59 -18.39 17.06
CA ASN A 24 -1.79 -17.98 18.20
C ASN A 24 -1.05 -16.66 17.87
N LEU A 25 -1.29 -15.61 18.63
CA LEU A 25 -0.65 -14.31 18.44
C LEU A 25 0.65 -14.20 19.25
N ILE A 26 1.75 -13.93 18.58
CA ILE A 26 3.05 -13.65 19.17
C ILE A 26 3.33 -12.16 18.96
N LYS A 27 3.49 -11.42 20.04
CA LYS A 27 3.83 -9.99 19.98
C LYS A 27 5.34 -9.81 19.83
N SER A 28 5.75 -8.74 19.16
CA SER A 28 7.15 -8.29 19.16
C SER A 28 7.28 -6.96 19.90
N GLU A 29 8.36 -6.83 20.65
CA GLU A 29 8.79 -5.58 21.30
C GLU A 29 10.06 -5.11 20.60
N LEU A 30 10.06 -3.87 20.18
CA LEU A 30 11.19 -3.21 19.52
C LEU A 30 11.85 -2.23 20.50
N LYS A 31 13.15 -2.37 20.67
CA LYS A 31 14.01 -1.35 21.29
C LYS A 31 15.00 -0.87 20.25
N ILE A 32 15.05 0.44 20.05
CA ILE A 32 16.08 1.07 19.22
C ILE A 32 17.12 1.65 20.16
N PHE A 33 18.38 1.31 19.92
CA PHE A 33 19.51 1.85 20.65
C PHE A 33 19.90 3.23 20.10
N PRO A 34 20.67 4.03 20.86
CA PRO A 34 21.07 5.39 20.43
C PRO A 34 21.87 5.44 19.11
N ASP A 35 22.57 4.39 18.77
CA ASP A 35 23.30 4.19 17.51
C ASP A 35 22.41 3.78 16.32
N GLY A 36 21.12 3.55 16.60
CA GLY A 36 20.13 3.15 15.58
C GLY A 36 19.92 1.65 15.42
N GLU A 37 20.67 0.80 16.13
CA GLU A 37 20.47 -0.65 16.09
C GLU A 37 19.11 -1.05 16.70
N SER A 38 18.50 -2.08 16.12
CA SER A 38 17.21 -2.63 16.55
C SER A 38 17.38 -3.91 17.34
N LYS A 39 16.88 -3.97 18.59
CA LYS A 39 16.69 -5.20 19.34
C LYS A 39 15.21 -5.59 19.34
N ILE A 40 14.90 -6.80 18.85
CA ILE A 40 13.53 -7.34 18.83
C ILE A 40 13.43 -8.49 19.82
N THR A 41 12.38 -8.45 20.65
CA THR A 41 12.05 -9.52 21.59
C THR A 41 10.64 -10.03 21.30
N LEU A 42 10.50 -11.34 21.10
CA LEU A 42 9.18 -11.96 20.93
C LEU A 42 8.57 -12.32 22.28
N LYS A 43 7.31 -12.00 22.48
CA LYS A 43 6.51 -12.30 23.69
C LYS A 43 5.40 -13.28 23.34
N GLY A 44 5.49 -14.49 23.85
CA GLY A 44 4.55 -15.59 23.63
C GLY A 44 5.25 -16.90 23.35
N LYS A 45 4.51 -18.00 23.38
CA LYS A 45 5.00 -19.34 23.07
C LYS A 45 4.60 -19.73 21.65
N PHE A 46 5.52 -20.31 20.89
CA PHE A 46 5.20 -20.89 19.60
C PHE A 46 4.39 -22.18 19.76
N VAL A 47 3.37 -22.35 18.92
CA VAL A 47 2.69 -23.64 18.75
C VAL A 47 3.24 -24.33 17.50
N ARG A 48 3.27 -25.66 17.51
CA ARG A 48 3.73 -26.42 16.34
C ARG A 48 2.83 -26.12 15.13
N GLY A 49 3.42 -25.76 14.00
CA GLY A 49 2.70 -25.48 12.76
C GLY A 49 3.37 -24.40 11.91
N LYS A 50 2.62 -23.74 11.06
CA LYS A 50 3.12 -22.66 10.21
C LYS A 50 3.13 -21.31 10.94
N THR A 51 4.06 -20.45 10.60
CA THR A 51 4.16 -19.10 11.15
C THR A 51 3.97 -18.05 10.07
N ILE A 52 3.17 -17.05 10.39
CA ILE A 52 2.89 -15.88 9.56
C ILE A 52 3.53 -14.68 10.25
N VAL A 53 4.46 -14.03 9.57
CA VAL A 53 5.05 -12.75 10.00
C VAL A 53 4.30 -11.63 9.30
N VAL A 54 3.79 -10.64 10.02
CA VAL A 54 3.09 -9.49 9.44
C VAL A 54 3.91 -8.24 9.71
N GLN A 55 4.57 -7.69 8.69
CA GLN A 55 5.44 -6.52 8.80
C GLN A 55 5.41 -5.70 7.52
N SER A 56 4.90 -4.49 7.58
CA SER A 56 4.89 -3.54 6.46
C SER A 56 6.25 -2.84 6.34
N ILE A 57 6.71 -2.56 5.11
CA ILE A 57 8.03 -1.99 4.84
C ILE A 57 7.87 -0.56 4.32
N TYR A 58 7.22 0.31 5.12
CA TYR A 58 7.14 1.76 4.89
C TYR A 58 8.29 2.48 5.63
N PRO A 59 8.48 3.80 5.43
CA PRO A 59 9.54 4.54 6.12
C PRO A 59 9.48 4.45 7.66
N PRO A 60 10.61 4.19 8.33
CA PRO A 60 11.96 4.00 7.79
C PRO A 60 12.11 2.62 7.11
N VAL A 61 12.29 2.64 5.77
CA VAL A 61 12.15 1.44 4.91
C VAL A 61 13.17 0.36 5.27
N ASP A 62 14.45 0.75 5.39
CA ASP A 62 15.55 -0.19 5.64
C ASP A 62 15.45 -0.82 7.03
N SER A 63 15.11 -0.02 8.05
CA SER A 63 14.90 -0.52 9.41
C SER A 63 13.74 -1.53 9.45
N ASN A 64 12.62 -1.23 8.80
CA ASN A 64 11.48 -2.12 8.74
C ASN A 64 11.79 -3.40 7.94
N LEU A 65 12.64 -3.33 6.91
CA LEU A 65 13.13 -4.49 6.19
C LEU A 65 14.01 -5.39 7.08
N ILE A 66 14.98 -4.81 7.77
CA ILE A 66 15.86 -5.58 8.71
C ILE A 66 15.03 -6.23 9.80
N GLN A 67 14.06 -5.53 10.36
CA GLN A 67 13.14 -6.10 11.34
C GLN A 67 12.34 -7.28 10.76
N ALA A 68 11.84 -7.15 9.51
CA ALA A 68 11.15 -8.26 8.84
C ALA A 68 12.05 -9.50 8.72
N LEU A 69 13.31 -9.32 8.29
CA LEU A 69 14.28 -10.40 8.18
C LEU A 69 14.54 -11.08 9.52
N ALA A 70 14.74 -10.32 10.60
CA ALA A 70 14.95 -10.85 11.95
C ALA A 70 13.72 -11.66 12.44
N LEU A 71 12.50 -11.16 12.21
CA LEU A 71 11.26 -11.86 12.57
C LEU A 71 11.09 -13.16 11.77
N ILE A 72 11.42 -13.18 10.48
CA ILE A 72 11.39 -14.37 9.63
C ILE A 72 12.39 -15.40 10.11
N SER A 73 13.64 -14.99 10.35
CA SER A 73 14.71 -15.84 10.83
C SER A 73 14.32 -16.52 12.16
N LYS A 74 13.78 -15.74 13.10
CA LYS A 74 13.30 -16.30 14.37
C LYS A 74 12.10 -17.23 14.19
N ALA A 75 11.18 -16.92 13.30
CA ALA A 75 10.05 -17.80 12.97
C ALA A 75 10.51 -19.15 12.40
N LYS A 76 11.58 -19.15 11.59
CA LYS A 76 12.12 -20.35 10.95
C LYS A 76 12.69 -21.36 11.93
N GLU A 77 13.15 -20.94 13.10
CA GLU A 77 13.61 -21.86 14.16
C GLU A 77 12.49 -22.77 14.70
N TYR A 78 11.23 -22.32 14.61
CA TYR A 78 10.07 -22.99 15.18
C TYR A 78 9.07 -23.53 14.14
N SER A 79 9.26 -23.18 12.85
CA SER A 79 8.27 -23.50 11.81
C SER A 79 8.96 -23.88 10.50
N SER A 80 8.50 -24.97 9.88
CA SER A 80 8.97 -25.37 8.54
C SER A 80 8.44 -24.44 7.44
N GLU A 81 7.23 -23.89 7.60
CA GLU A 81 6.60 -22.94 6.69
C GLU A 81 6.49 -21.56 7.34
N VAL A 82 7.19 -20.57 6.76
CA VAL A 82 7.14 -19.17 7.18
C VAL A 82 6.59 -18.32 6.05
N ILE A 83 5.40 -17.74 6.25
CA ILE A 83 4.75 -16.83 5.31
C ILE A 83 4.99 -15.40 5.80
N ILE A 84 5.62 -14.58 4.97
CA ILE A 84 5.71 -13.14 5.25
C ILE A 84 4.55 -12.39 4.57
N VAL A 85 3.78 -11.66 5.36
CA VAL A 85 2.76 -10.71 4.90
C VAL A 85 3.38 -9.33 4.97
N VAL A 86 3.57 -8.70 3.81
CA VAL A 86 4.10 -7.35 3.69
C VAL A 86 3.00 -6.48 3.07
N PRO A 87 2.12 -5.86 3.89
CA PRO A 87 1.02 -5.06 3.37
C PRO A 87 1.47 -3.95 2.43
N TYR A 88 2.51 -3.21 2.78
CA TYR A 88 3.23 -2.31 1.89
C TYR A 88 4.67 -2.79 1.72
N LEU A 89 5.05 -3.07 0.49
CA LEU A 89 6.41 -3.47 0.15
C LEU A 89 7.17 -2.27 -0.42
N GLY A 90 8.12 -1.75 0.36
CA GLY A 90 9.09 -0.77 -0.10
C GLY A 90 9.91 -1.29 -1.27
N TYR A 91 10.60 -0.39 -1.98
CA TYR A 91 11.41 -0.71 -3.17
C TYR A 91 10.65 -1.28 -4.38
N ALA A 92 9.34 -1.43 -4.35
CA ALA A 92 8.56 -1.95 -5.48
C ALA A 92 8.63 -1.08 -6.76
N ARG A 93 9.25 0.11 -6.67
CA ARG A 93 9.59 0.99 -7.80
C ARG A 93 10.97 0.69 -8.40
N GLN A 94 11.81 -0.11 -7.72
CA GLN A 94 13.15 -0.53 -8.14
C GLN A 94 13.07 -1.94 -8.75
N ASP A 95 12.17 -2.10 -9.72
CA ASP A 95 11.77 -3.37 -10.32
C ASP A 95 12.54 -3.70 -11.61
N ARG A 96 13.29 -2.73 -12.12
CA ARG A 96 14.10 -2.86 -13.34
C ARG A 96 15.20 -1.80 -13.35
N GLU A 97 16.15 -2.00 -14.21
CA GLU A 97 17.16 -1.00 -14.55
C GLU A 97 16.53 0.03 -15.51
N PHE A 98 16.39 1.26 -15.09
CA PHE A 98 15.89 2.38 -15.91
C PHE A 98 17.03 3.07 -16.62
N LEU A 99 18.22 3.14 -15.98
CA LEU A 99 19.46 3.64 -16.52
C LEU A 99 20.55 2.59 -16.30
N PRO A 100 21.53 2.49 -17.22
CA PRO A 100 22.66 1.56 -17.08
C PRO A 100 23.36 1.69 -15.71
N GLY A 101 23.55 0.56 -15.03
CA GLY A 101 24.20 0.51 -13.70
C GLY A 101 23.25 0.63 -12.50
N GLU A 102 21.95 0.87 -12.69
CA GLU A 102 20.98 0.86 -11.60
C GLU A 102 20.74 -0.55 -11.06
N ILE A 103 20.68 -0.66 -9.74
CA ILE A 103 20.43 -1.92 -9.07
C ILE A 103 18.93 -2.24 -9.04
N VAL A 104 18.57 -3.44 -9.45
CA VAL A 104 17.20 -3.97 -9.30
C VAL A 104 17.01 -4.46 -7.87
N THR A 105 16.69 -3.54 -6.95
CA THR A 105 16.63 -3.79 -5.50
C THR A 105 15.61 -4.87 -5.14
N MET A 106 14.53 -5.02 -5.94
CA MET A 106 13.54 -6.09 -5.71
C MET A 106 14.15 -7.50 -5.78
N LYS A 107 15.16 -7.74 -6.63
CA LYS A 107 15.90 -9.02 -6.65
C LYS A 107 16.70 -9.25 -5.38
N VAL A 108 17.30 -8.19 -4.84
CA VAL A 108 18.08 -8.24 -3.59
C VAL A 108 17.15 -8.59 -2.43
N ILE A 109 16.03 -7.88 -2.31
CA ILE A 109 15.02 -8.13 -1.25
C ILE A 109 14.51 -9.57 -1.31
N GLY A 110 14.21 -10.08 -2.50
CA GLY A 110 13.79 -11.47 -2.68
C GLY A 110 14.81 -12.48 -2.14
N LYS A 111 16.10 -12.28 -2.46
CA LYS A 111 17.20 -13.12 -1.93
C LYS A 111 17.29 -13.04 -0.41
N LEU A 112 17.18 -11.84 0.16
CA LEU A 112 17.24 -11.63 1.61
C LEU A 112 16.07 -12.30 2.33
N LEU A 113 14.84 -12.12 1.87
CA LEU A 113 13.65 -12.75 2.45
C LEU A 113 13.74 -14.28 2.40
N LYS A 114 14.16 -14.82 1.25
CA LYS A 114 14.36 -16.27 1.08
C LYS A 114 15.49 -16.78 1.99
N GLY A 115 16.62 -16.09 2.04
CA GLY A 115 17.76 -16.43 2.91
C GLY A 115 17.40 -16.39 4.39
N ALA A 116 16.56 -15.46 4.83
CA ALA A 116 16.04 -15.41 6.19
C ALA A 116 15.06 -16.57 6.52
N GLY A 117 14.54 -17.28 5.51
CA GLY A 117 13.71 -18.47 5.69
C GLY A 117 12.23 -18.31 5.28
N ALA A 118 11.86 -17.20 4.61
CA ALA A 118 10.51 -17.04 4.06
C ALA A 118 10.28 -18.07 2.95
N THR A 119 9.14 -18.78 3.02
CA THR A 119 8.71 -19.74 1.99
C THR A 119 7.72 -19.12 1.01
N ARG A 120 7.00 -18.09 1.44
CA ARG A 120 5.96 -17.41 0.66
C ARG A 120 5.83 -15.95 1.10
N ILE A 121 5.49 -15.06 0.16
CA ILE A 121 5.16 -13.67 0.45
C ILE A 121 3.75 -13.32 0.01
N ILE A 122 3.03 -12.54 0.84
CA ILE A 122 1.74 -11.95 0.50
C ILE A 122 1.90 -10.44 0.60
N VAL A 123 1.55 -9.74 -0.46
CA VAL A 123 1.56 -8.26 -0.54
C VAL A 123 0.16 -7.74 -0.88
N THR A 124 -0.07 -6.46 -0.67
CA THR A 124 -1.33 -5.83 -1.06
C THR A 124 -1.05 -4.77 -2.12
N ASP A 125 -1.77 -4.81 -3.22
CA ASP A 125 -1.71 -3.82 -4.31
C ASP A 125 -0.28 -3.34 -4.64
N ILE A 126 0.64 -4.27 -4.84
CA ILE A 126 2.03 -3.93 -5.15
C ILE A 126 2.12 -3.00 -6.36
N HIS A 127 3.00 -2.01 -6.27
CA HIS A 127 3.19 -1.02 -7.34
C HIS A 127 3.57 -1.67 -8.67
N SER A 128 4.46 -2.66 -8.66
CA SER A 128 4.93 -3.37 -9.85
C SER A 128 4.68 -4.87 -9.77
N LYS A 129 3.91 -5.41 -10.72
CA LYS A 129 3.75 -6.86 -10.88
C LYS A 129 5.06 -7.53 -11.32
N ILE A 130 5.89 -6.83 -12.12
CA ILE A 130 7.22 -7.29 -12.51
C ILE A 130 8.11 -7.39 -11.27
N GLY A 131 8.09 -6.37 -10.40
CA GLY A 131 8.81 -6.39 -9.14
C GLY A 131 8.44 -7.59 -8.26
N LEU A 132 7.16 -7.98 -8.23
CA LEU A 132 6.71 -9.15 -7.49
C LEU A 132 7.35 -10.46 -8.02
N GLN A 133 7.47 -10.59 -9.33
CA GLN A 133 8.12 -11.75 -9.98
C GLN A 133 9.63 -11.78 -9.67
N GLN A 134 10.27 -10.62 -9.56
CA GLN A 134 11.70 -10.48 -9.25
C GLN A 134 12.07 -10.97 -7.84
N LEU A 135 11.11 -11.08 -6.93
CA LEU A 135 11.38 -11.61 -5.58
C LEU A 135 11.86 -13.08 -5.58
N GLY A 136 11.53 -13.87 -6.62
CA GLY A 136 11.91 -15.27 -6.69
C GLY A 136 11.33 -16.14 -5.57
N LEU A 137 10.24 -15.69 -4.94
CA LEU A 137 9.46 -16.37 -3.90
C LEU A 137 8.05 -16.68 -4.43
N LYS A 138 7.44 -17.76 -3.91
CA LYS A 138 6.00 -17.96 -4.11
C LYS A 138 5.26 -16.74 -3.56
N SER A 139 4.60 -16.00 -4.44
CA SER A 139 4.05 -14.69 -4.10
C SER A 139 2.56 -14.60 -4.42
N LYS A 140 1.83 -13.81 -3.61
CA LYS A 140 0.43 -13.47 -3.85
C LYS A 140 0.23 -11.97 -3.63
N ASN A 141 -0.29 -11.29 -4.65
CA ASN A 141 -0.76 -9.91 -4.54
C ASN A 141 -2.26 -9.91 -4.29
N VAL A 142 -2.70 -9.20 -3.26
CA VAL A 142 -4.12 -9.10 -2.86
C VAL A 142 -4.61 -7.70 -3.16
N SER A 143 -5.75 -7.57 -3.84
CA SER A 143 -6.34 -6.26 -4.11
C SER A 143 -7.16 -5.75 -2.93
N ALA A 144 -6.90 -4.52 -2.50
CA ALA A 144 -7.68 -3.81 -1.49
C ALA A 144 -8.92 -3.11 -2.08
N ILE A 145 -9.04 -3.04 -3.40
CA ILE A 145 -10.12 -2.33 -4.09
C ILE A 145 -11.51 -2.75 -3.59
N PRO A 146 -11.84 -4.03 -3.39
CA PRO A 146 -13.16 -4.42 -2.86
C PRO A 146 -13.49 -3.81 -1.50
N GLU A 147 -12.51 -3.74 -0.58
CA GLU A 147 -12.72 -3.16 0.75
C GLU A 147 -12.81 -1.61 0.69
N LEU A 148 -12.01 -0.98 -0.19
CA LEU A 148 -12.10 0.45 -0.45
C LEU A 148 -13.49 0.81 -1.02
N VAL A 149 -13.96 0.10 -2.03
CA VAL A 149 -15.30 0.30 -2.62
C VAL A 149 -16.40 0.09 -1.58
N LYS A 150 -16.30 -0.96 -0.75
CA LYS A 150 -17.23 -1.20 0.35
C LYS A 150 -17.32 -0.03 1.33
N TYR A 151 -16.19 0.63 1.58
CA TYR A 151 -16.17 1.85 2.40
C TYR A 151 -16.88 3.00 1.69
N PHE A 152 -16.57 3.25 0.42
CA PHE A 152 -17.16 4.34 -0.37
C PHE A 152 -18.68 4.18 -0.56
N LYS A 153 -19.20 2.95 -0.66
CA LYS A 153 -20.65 2.66 -0.73
C LYS A 153 -21.43 3.14 0.51
N LYS A 154 -20.75 3.37 1.63
CA LYS A 154 -21.37 3.91 2.85
C LYS A 154 -21.41 5.45 2.88
N LEU A 155 -20.71 6.09 1.95
CA LEU A 155 -20.69 7.55 1.85
C LEU A 155 -21.87 8.04 1.00
N LYS A 156 -22.46 9.15 1.42
CA LYS A 156 -23.50 9.85 0.61
C LYS A 156 -22.79 10.66 -0.49
N LEU A 157 -22.59 10.02 -1.65
CA LEU A 157 -22.00 10.63 -2.84
C LEU A 157 -23.10 11.04 -3.82
N GLU A 158 -22.92 12.18 -4.49
CA GLU A 158 -23.82 12.68 -5.52
C GLU A 158 -23.19 12.55 -6.89
N ASN A 159 -23.83 11.78 -7.76
CA ASN A 159 -23.40 11.51 -9.13
C ASN A 159 -21.89 11.19 -9.23
N PRO A 160 -21.38 10.18 -8.50
CA PRO A 160 -19.95 9.96 -8.36
C PRO A 160 -19.30 9.55 -9.68
N LEU A 161 -18.03 10.01 -9.88
CA LEU A 161 -17.18 9.63 -11.01
C LEU A 161 -15.79 9.25 -10.48
N VAL A 162 -15.26 8.15 -10.97
CA VAL A 162 -13.89 7.70 -10.64
C VAL A 162 -12.90 8.41 -11.57
N VAL A 163 -11.79 8.88 -10.99
CA VAL A 163 -10.75 9.61 -11.72
C VAL A 163 -9.39 9.02 -11.44
N SER A 164 -8.64 8.67 -12.48
CA SER A 164 -7.21 8.41 -12.37
C SER A 164 -6.42 9.71 -12.48
N PRO A 165 -5.50 10.00 -11.56
CA PRO A 165 -4.68 11.22 -11.61
C PRO A 165 -3.72 11.26 -12.79
N ASP A 166 -3.49 10.12 -13.46
CA ASP A 166 -2.64 10.00 -14.66
C ASP A 166 -2.91 8.69 -15.43
N GLN A 167 -2.20 8.52 -16.56
CA GLN A 167 -2.33 7.33 -17.39
C GLN A 167 -1.75 6.07 -16.73
N GLY A 168 -0.76 6.20 -15.85
CA GLY A 168 -0.15 5.06 -15.13
C GLY A 168 -1.14 4.39 -14.18
N GLY A 169 -2.00 5.16 -13.51
CA GLY A 169 -3.04 4.67 -12.60
C GLY A 169 -4.34 4.22 -13.29
N LYS A 170 -4.46 4.37 -14.64
CA LYS A 170 -5.69 4.08 -15.38
C LYS A 170 -6.27 2.68 -15.11
N GLY A 171 -5.41 1.67 -15.09
CA GLY A 171 -5.84 0.28 -14.85
C GLY A 171 -6.51 0.10 -13.49
N ARG A 172 -5.94 0.71 -12.45
CA ARG A 172 -6.46 0.65 -11.08
C ARG A 172 -7.78 1.42 -10.93
N ALA A 173 -7.84 2.62 -11.48
CA ALA A 173 -9.07 3.41 -11.46
C ALA A 173 -10.22 2.70 -12.20
N ASN A 174 -9.92 2.04 -13.33
CA ASN A 174 -10.89 1.24 -14.06
C ASN A 174 -11.37 0.03 -13.23
N GLU A 175 -10.45 -0.68 -12.55
CA GLU A 175 -10.82 -1.80 -11.65
C GLU A 175 -11.71 -1.32 -10.51
N PHE A 176 -11.37 -0.20 -9.87
CA PHE A 176 -12.18 0.42 -8.83
C PHE A 176 -13.59 0.78 -9.34
N ALA A 177 -13.65 1.43 -10.50
CA ALA A 177 -14.90 1.83 -11.14
C ALA A 177 -15.79 0.62 -11.47
N LYS A 178 -15.21 -0.45 -12.03
CA LYS A 178 -15.92 -1.71 -12.32
C LYS A 178 -16.52 -2.34 -11.06
N VAL A 179 -15.74 -2.45 -9.97
CA VAL A 179 -16.22 -3.02 -8.70
C VAL A 179 -17.29 -2.13 -8.07
N PHE A 180 -17.19 -0.81 -8.23
CA PHE A 180 -18.17 0.14 -7.72
C PHE A 180 -19.40 0.28 -8.65
N LYS A 181 -19.30 -0.13 -9.91
CA LYS A 181 -20.28 0.08 -11.00
C LYS A 181 -20.46 1.57 -11.31
N LEU A 182 -19.35 2.28 -11.52
CA LEU A 182 -19.29 3.69 -11.87
C LEU A 182 -18.49 3.87 -13.15
N ASP A 183 -18.71 5.02 -13.81
CA ASP A 183 -17.85 5.48 -14.90
C ASP A 183 -16.49 5.93 -14.36
N PHE A 184 -15.49 5.95 -15.25
CA PHE A 184 -14.16 6.47 -14.90
C PHE A 184 -13.55 7.26 -16.04
N ILE A 185 -12.70 8.21 -15.68
CA ILE A 185 -11.83 8.95 -16.60
C ILE A 185 -10.38 8.89 -16.12
N ALA A 186 -9.43 9.05 -17.04
CA ALA A 186 -8.02 9.18 -16.72
C ALA A 186 -7.48 10.51 -17.22
N LEU A 187 -6.87 11.28 -16.32
CA LEU A 187 -6.25 12.56 -16.68
C LEU A 187 -4.99 12.34 -17.50
N GLN A 188 -4.77 13.17 -18.50
CA GLN A 188 -3.57 13.13 -19.32
C GLN A 188 -2.56 14.15 -18.79
N LYS A 189 -1.35 13.69 -18.48
CA LYS A 189 -0.22 14.55 -18.12
C LYS A 189 0.62 14.84 -19.36
N VAL A 190 0.97 16.10 -19.55
CA VAL A 190 1.93 16.55 -20.56
C VAL A 190 3.13 17.11 -19.84
N ARG A 191 4.33 16.66 -20.20
CA ARG A 191 5.58 17.22 -19.72
C ARG A 191 5.98 18.36 -20.64
N ASP A 192 6.10 19.55 -20.10
CA ASP A 192 6.65 20.69 -20.82
C ASP A 192 8.13 20.39 -21.11
N ARG A 193 8.46 20.30 -22.42
CA ARG A 193 9.82 19.93 -22.87
C ARG A 193 10.88 20.98 -22.51
N LYS A 194 10.49 22.26 -22.36
CA LYS A 194 11.43 23.36 -22.03
C LYS A 194 11.69 23.46 -20.54
N THR A 195 10.64 23.33 -19.71
CA THR A 195 10.75 23.56 -18.26
C THR A 195 10.80 22.25 -17.46
N GLY A 196 10.59 21.09 -18.07
CA GLY A 196 10.46 19.81 -17.40
C GLY A 196 9.22 19.69 -16.51
N LYS A 197 8.43 20.75 -16.38
CA LYS A 197 7.23 20.78 -15.51
C LYS A 197 6.13 19.91 -16.09
N VAL A 198 5.55 19.07 -15.23
CA VAL A 198 4.39 18.26 -15.58
C VAL A 198 3.12 19.07 -15.35
N LYS A 199 2.30 19.21 -16.39
CA LYS A 199 0.97 19.83 -16.35
C LYS A 199 -0.07 18.80 -16.79
N ILE A 200 -1.31 18.92 -16.33
CA ILE A 200 -2.41 18.18 -16.91
C ILE A 200 -2.75 18.85 -18.23
N LYS A 201 -3.00 18.04 -19.29
CA LYS A 201 -3.39 18.54 -20.60
C LYS A 201 -4.61 19.45 -20.43
N ASN A 202 -4.48 20.68 -20.96
CA ASN A 202 -5.56 21.66 -20.83
C ASN A 202 -6.74 21.22 -21.71
N GLN A 203 -7.65 20.45 -21.13
CA GLN A 203 -8.79 19.82 -21.77
C GLN A 203 -10.02 20.15 -20.94
N LYS A 204 -11.07 20.65 -21.57
CA LYS A 204 -12.36 20.82 -20.91
C LYS A 204 -12.98 19.43 -20.72
N ILE A 205 -13.24 19.06 -19.47
CA ILE A 205 -13.86 17.79 -19.13
C ILE A 205 -15.23 18.10 -18.52
N SER A 206 -16.23 18.15 -19.38
CA SER A 206 -17.61 18.48 -18.97
C SER A 206 -18.21 17.44 -18.01
N GLU A 207 -17.74 16.19 -18.11
CA GLU A 207 -18.24 15.07 -17.31
C GLU A 207 -17.96 15.20 -15.81
N VAL A 208 -17.07 16.10 -15.38
CA VAL A 208 -16.74 16.26 -13.94
C VAL A 208 -17.57 17.33 -13.24
N ARG A 209 -18.29 18.16 -14.01
CA ARG A 209 -19.03 19.30 -13.45
C ARG A 209 -20.14 18.83 -12.51
N ASP A 210 -20.23 19.50 -11.37
CA ASP A 210 -21.24 19.29 -10.31
C ASP A 210 -21.28 17.83 -9.75
N ARG A 211 -20.24 17.03 -9.98
CA ARG A 211 -20.11 15.64 -9.52
C ARG A 211 -19.16 15.51 -8.35
N ASP A 212 -19.37 14.48 -7.54
CA ASP A 212 -18.39 14.00 -6.56
C ASP A 212 -17.33 13.13 -7.26
N LEU A 213 -16.10 13.49 -7.13
CA LEU A 213 -15.00 12.80 -7.79
C LEU A 213 -14.22 11.94 -6.81
N ILE A 214 -13.85 10.73 -7.23
CA ILE A 214 -13.03 9.80 -6.47
C ILE A 214 -11.72 9.62 -7.21
N LEU A 215 -10.66 10.32 -6.78
CA LEU A 215 -9.30 10.11 -7.26
C LEU A 215 -8.74 8.81 -6.68
N VAL A 216 -8.33 7.87 -7.55
CA VAL A 216 -7.84 6.55 -7.15
C VAL A 216 -6.38 6.36 -7.56
N ASP A 217 -5.54 5.99 -6.60
CA ASP A 217 -4.12 5.65 -6.83
C ASP A 217 -3.73 4.40 -6.01
N ASP A 218 -2.55 3.83 -6.25
CA ASP A 218 -2.00 2.75 -5.41
C ASP A 218 -1.41 3.32 -4.12
N MET A 219 -0.65 4.39 -4.24
CA MET A 219 0.01 5.03 -3.12
C MET A 219 0.04 6.54 -3.25
N ILE A 220 0.08 7.21 -2.11
CA ILE A 220 0.31 8.64 -2.02
C ILE A 220 1.59 8.89 -1.23
N SER A 221 2.64 9.33 -1.90
CA SER A 221 3.92 9.69 -1.28
C SER A 221 3.94 11.20 -0.97
N THR A 222 4.52 12.03 -1.81
CA THR A 222 4.56 13.51 -1.65
C THR A 222 3.24 14.21 -2.02
N GLY A 223 2.30 13.49 -2.62
CA GLY A 223 0.98 14.00 -3.00
C GLY A 223 0.94 14.92 -4.22
N GLY A 224 2.06 15.18 -4.89
CA GLY A 224 2.13 16.16 -5.99
C GLY A 224 1.19 15.86 -7.17
N SER A 225 1.01 14.58 -7.52
CA SER A 225 0.06 14.16 -8.57
C SER A 225 -1.39 14.45 -8.16
N ILE A 226 -1.74 14.13 -6.92
CA ILE A 226 -3.07 14.34 -6.35
C ILE A 226 -3.40 15.83 -6.26
N VAL A 227 -2.45 16.66 -5.79
CA VAL A 227 -2.61 18.11 -5.71
C VAL A 227 -2.93 18.69 -7.08
N LYS A 228 -2.10 18.42 -8.10
CA LYS A 228 -2.30 18.91 -9.46
C LYS A 228 -3.62 18.45 -10.07
N ALA A 229 -3.97 17.17 -9.86
CA ALA A 229 -5.24 16.63 -10.34
C ALA A 229 -6.44 17.33 -9.67
N THR A 230 -6.38 17.54 -8.35
CA THR A 230 -7.44 18.20 -7.59
C THR A 230 -7.62 19.66 -8.02
N GLU A 231 -6.55 20.44 -8.14
CA GLU A 231 -6.59 21.84 -8.59
C GLU A 231 -7.19 21.95 -9.98
N PHE A 232 -6.81 21.06 -10.91
CA PHE A 232 -7.40 21.00 -12.25
C PHE A 232 -8.90 20.70 -12.21
N LEU A 233 -9.32 19.68 -11.47
CA LEU A 233 -10.71 19.27 -11.36
C LEU A 233 -11.61 20.34 -10.70
N LYS A 234 -11.07 21.04 -9.68
CA LYS A 234 -11.75 22.18 -9.06
C LYS A 234 -12.00 23.33 -10.04
N LYS A 235 -11.06 23.62 -10.94
CA LYS A 235 -11.25 24.59 -12.03
C LYS A 235 -12.34 24.18 -13.01
N GLN A 236 -12.61 22.87 -13.16
CA GLN A 236 -13.72 22.36 -13.98
C GLN A 236 -15.06 22.33 -13.23
N LYS A 237 -15.14 22.97 -12.04
CA LYS A 237 -16.36 23.12 -11.22
C LYS A 237 -16.94 21.78 -10.74
N CYS A 238 -16.09 20.81 -10.37
CA CYS A 238 -16.55 19.61 -9.69
C CYS A 238 -17.09 19.96 -8.28
N ARG A 239 -17.99 19.16 -7.75
CA ARG A 239 -18.61 19.36 -6.44
C ARG A 239 -17.62 19.09 -5.30
N ARG A 240 -17.26 17.86 -5.07
CA ARG A 240 -16.31 17.42 -4.05
C ARG A 240 -15.26 16.51 -4.67
N VAL A 241 -14.07 16.47 -4.05
CA VAL A 241 -12.99 15.56 -4.44
C VAL A 241 -12.62 14.69 -3.24
N PHE A 242 -12.83 13.40 -3.38
CA PHE A 242 -12.33 12.37 -2.47
C PHE A 242 -11.08 11.74 -3.08
N VAL A 243 -10.15 11.35 -2.23
CA VAL A 243 -8.93 10.66 -2.66
C VAL A 243 -8.85 9.32 -1.96
N THR A 244 -8.55 8.27 -2.70
CA THR A 244 -8.32 6.96 -2.11
C THR A 244 -7.07 6.31 -2.66
N CYS A 245 -6.35 5.63 -1.78
CA CYS A 245 -5.22 4.79 -2.13
C CYS A 245 -5.13 3.59 -1.19
N THR A 246 -4.41 2.57 -1.61
CA THR A 246 -4.09 1.45 -0.73
C THR A 246 -3.05 1.89 0.31
N HIS A 247 -2.02 2.64 -0.11
CA HIS A 247 -0.85 2.98 0.70
C HIS A 247 -0.69 4.49 0.88
N ALA A 248 -1.09 5.01 2.03
CA ALA A 248 -0.94 6.43 2.35
C ALA A 248 0.40 6.69 3.09
N LEU A 249 1.48 6.85 2.33
CA LEU A 249 2.79 7.22 2.90
C LEU A 249 2.76 8.65 3.46
N LEU A 250 2.13 9.58 2.74
CA LEU A 250 1.91 10.98 3.12
C LEU A 250 3.15 11.65 3.73
N ILE A 251 4.30 11.46 3.07
CA ILE A 251 5.58 12.00 3.53
C ILE A 251 5.62 13.52 3.44
N ASN A 252 6.37 14.13 4.33
CA ASN A 252 6.47 15.59 4.50
C ASN A 252 5.05 16.17 4.72
N ASP A 253 4.76 17.33 4.15
CA ASP A 253 3.47 18.03 4.26
C ASP A 253 2.41 17.57 3.25
N ALA A 254 2.49 16.33 2.74
CA ALA A 254 1.60 15.83 1.68
C ALA A 254 0.13 15.96 2.04
N GLU A 255 -0.27 15.55 3.25
CA GLU A 255 -1.66 15.64 3.70
C GLU A 255 -2.17 17.08 3.73
N LYS A 256 -1.36 18.02 4.25
CA LYS A 256 -1.69 19.45 4.29
C LYS A 256 -1.84 20.02 2.89
N LYS A 257 -0.91 19.71 1.98
CA LYS A 257 -0.93 20.17 0.58
C LYS A 257 -2.18 19.64 -0.16
N ILE A 258 -2.50 18.39 0.03
CA ILE A 258 -3.68 17.75 -0.59
C ILE A 258 -4.97 18.40 -0.07
N LYS A 259 -5.09 18.62 1.24
CA LYS A 259 -6.25 19.31 1.83
C LYS A 259 -6.36 20.76 1.32
N LYS A 260 -5.24 21.49 1.24
CA LYS A 260 -5.20 22.88 0.72
C LYS A 260 -5.63 22.96 -0.75
N ALA A 261 -5.36 21.93 -1.55
CA ALA A 261 -5.83 21.83 -2.94
C ALA A 261 -7.36 21.65 -3.06
N GLY A 262 -8.08 21.39 -1.96
CA GLY A 262 -9.52 21.26 -1.93
C GLY A 262 -10.05 19.82 -1.90
N VAL A 263 -9.23 18.85 -1.47
CA VAL A 263 -9.68 17.47 -1.22
C VAL A 263 -10.55 17.44 0.03
N THR A 264 -11.72 16.86 -0.09
CA THR A 264 -12.69 16.72 0.99
C THR A 264 -12.21 15.70 2.02
N ARG A 265 -11.71 14.54 1.56
CA ARG A 265 -11.23 13.48 2.44
C ARG A 265 -10.24 12.57 1.72
N ILE A 266 -9.20 12.15 2.46
CA ILE A 266 -8.27 11.08 2.06
C ILE A 266 -8.70 9.81 2.78
N ILE A 267 -8.83 8.71 2.04
CA ILE A 267 -9.27 7.40 2.52
C ILE A 267 -8.24 6.37 2.11
N SER A 268 -7.64 5.68 3.06
CA SER A 268 -6.64 4.66 2.79
C SER A 268 -6.87 3.41 3.63
N THR A 269 -6.07 2.38 3.36
CA THR A 269 -6.12 1.13 4.10
C THR A 269 -5.15 1.12 5.27
N ASN A 270 -5.31 0.16 6.17
CA ASN A 270 -4.37 -0.11 7.26
C ASN A 270 -3.13 -0.93 6.82
N SER A 271 -2.78 -0.93 5.52
CA SER A 271 -1.46 -1.37 5.03
C SER A 271 -0.32 -0.51 5.58
N ILE A 272 -0.61 0.76 5.80
CA ILE A 272 0.22 1.73 6.50
C ILE A 272 -0.68 2.40 7.55
N PRO A 273 -0.38 2.26 8.86
CA PRO A 273 -1.19 2.86 9.90
C PRO A 273 -1.10 4.41 9.85
N GLY A 274 -2.20 5.08 10.12
CA GLY A 274 -2.27 6.53 10.14
C GLY A 274 -3.70 7.07 10.22
N LYS A 275 -3.86 8.39 10.28
CA LYS A 275 -5.17 9.05 10.41
C LYS A 275 -6.12 8.78 9.24
N THR A 276 -5.59 8.51 8.05
CA THR A 276 -6.36 8.22 6.83
C THR A 276 -6.67 6.74 6.64
N SER A 277 -6.06 5.84 7.44
CA SER A 277 -6.17 4.38 7.32
C SER A 277 -7.47 3.85 7.94
N VAL A 278 -8.59 4.18 7.32
CA VAL A 278 -9.95 3.86 7.80
C VAL A 278 -10.52 2.56 7.20
N VAL A 279 -9.80 1.95 6.25
CA VAL A 279 -10.23 0.72 5.58
C VAL A 279 -9.39 -0.46 6.04
N ASP A 280 -10.04 -1.48 6.60
CA ASP A 280 -9.39 -2.68 7.13
C ASP A 280 -9.24 -3.77 6.06
N ILE A 281 -8.00 -4.17 5.77
CA ILE A 281 -7.66 -5.21 4.80
C ILE A 281 -7.37 -6.57 5.43
N SER A 282 -7.55 -6.73 6.74
CA SER A 282 -7.25 -7.99 7.43
C SER A 282 -8.04 -9.18 6.89
N ASN A 283 -9.27 -8.94 6.41
CA ASN A 283 -10.12 -10.01 5.88
C ASN A 283 -9.61 -10.59 4.57
N ILE A 284 -9.21 -9.73 3.62
CA ILE A 284 -8.69 -10.18 2.33
C ILE A 284 -7.33 -10.86 2.48
N ILE A 285 -6.49 -10.38 3.41
CA ILE A 285 -5.21 -11.01 3.72
C ILE A 285 -5.43 -12.38 4.37
N ALA A 286 -6.31 -12.49 5.37
CA ALA A 286 -6.60 -13.76 6.03
C ALA A 286 -7.12 -14.83 5.05
N LYS A 287 -7.99 -14.44 4.08
CA LYS A 287 -8.43 -15.32 2.98
C LYS A 287 -7.27 -15.74 2.05
N ALA A 288 -6.28 -14.88 1.86
CA ALA A 288 -5.13 -15.17 1.01
C ALA A 288 -4.12 -16.12 1.65
N ILE A 289 -4.10 -16.22 2.99
CA ILE A 289 -3.24 -17.10 3.79
C ILE A 289 -3.78 -18.55 3.79
N LYS A 290 -5.08 -18.73 3.79
CA LYS A 290 -5.74 -20.03 3.66
C LYS A 290 -5.49 -20.65 2.29
#